data_4c3b8abdf07ed0cd418529e670cee9fb
#
_entry.id   4c3b8abdf07ed0cd418529e670cee9fb
#
_cell.length_a   1.000
_cell.length_b   1.000
_cell.length_c   1.000
_cell.angle_alpha   90.00
_cell.angle_beta   90.00
_cell.angle_gamma   90.00
#
_symmetry.space_group_name_H-M   'P 1'
#
loop_
_entity.id
_entity.type
_entity.pdbx_description
1 polymer ?
#
loop_
_entity_poly.entity_id
_entity_poly.type
_entity_poly.pdbx_seq_one_letter_code
_entity_poly.pdbx_strand_id
1 'polypeptide(L)'
;MHDLNDIARSLVASGKGILAADESNESANEKRLKPFGIELGEENRRVFRDLLLATPGIEEYLTGVILYEETLHQKSTEGIPFTELLIQKGIVPGIKVDQGLEPFPESKDETITKGLIGLPERLTDYVKTYHTGFTKWRAVVKIEGTRLPTAQAIHENAKRLAQYALEVQKAGMVPMVEPEMLLDGTHSRMRAKEVLTETLGTLMQVLEDHAVDMTAVILKTSMVVSGKDTGKIDSPEEVAEDTLSVLMDTVPALVPGIVFLSGGQSPDQATANLAAISKLAKERTAPWPLTFSFARALQEEAIAVWAGKDENIPAAREAFIARLKKVSEALAA
;
A
#
# COMPACT_ATOMS: atom_id res chain seq x y z
N MET A 1 16.63 20.55 0.91
CA MET A 1 15.37 19.88 0.48
C MET A 1 15.81 18.73 -0.41
N HIS A 2 15.49 17.50 -0.04
CA HIS A 2 15.69 16.37 -0.96
C HIS A 2 14.76 16.57 -2.16
N ASP A 3 15.26 16.29 -3.37
CA ASP A 3 14.42 16.28 -4.56
C ASP A 3 13.34 15.20 -4.39
N LEU A 4 12.09 15.51 -4.75
CA LEU A 4 10.98 14.56 -4.67
C LEU A 4 11.28 13.27 -5.46
N ASN A 5 11.99 13.43 -6.58
CA ASN A 5 12.41 12.30 -7.41
C ASN A 5 13.39 11.38 -6.68
N ASP A 6 14.29 11.93 -5.86
CA ASP A 6 15.21 11.11 -5.06
C ASP A 6 14.49 10.34 -3.97
N ILE A 7 13.51 10.98 -3.29
CA ILE A 7 12.67 10.30 -2.31
C ILE A 7 11.87 9.18 -2.99
N ALA A 8 11.21 9.48 -4.13
CA ALA A 8 10.41 8.49 -4.85
C ALA A 8 11.24 7.27 -5.28
N ARG A 9 12.45 7.49 -5.81
CA ARG A 9 13.37 6.41 -6.18
C ARG A 9 13.85 5.62 -4.97
N SER A 10 14.12 6.28 -3.85
CA SER A 10 14.55 5.60 -2.62
C SER A 10 13.48 4.65 -2.06
N LEU A 11 12.19 5.01 -2.21
CA LEU A 11 11.06 4.20 -1.75
C LEU A 11 10.94 2.87 -2.51
N VAL A 12 11.45 2.78 -3.73
CA VAL A 12 11.39 1.57 -4.57
C VAL A 12 12.77 0.96 -4.81
N ALA A 13 13.69 1.15 -3.88
CA ALA A 13 15.03 0.59 -3.97
C ALA A 13 15.01 -0.94 -4.07
N SER A 14 15.94 -1.49 -4.86
CA SER A 14 16.01 -2.93 -5.15
C SER A 14 16.09 -3.80 -3.89
N GLY A 15 15.31 -4.88 -3.87
CA GLY A 15 15.30 -5.87 -2.79
C GLY A 15 14.56 -5.43 -1.52
N LYS A 16 13.99 -4.23 -1.48
CA LYS A 16 13.26 -3.71 -0.33
C LYS A 16 11.85 -3.28 -0.74
N GLY A 17 10.97 -3.15 0.25
CA GLY A 17 9.61 -2.67 0.02
C GLY A 17 9.10 -1.76 1.11
N ILE A 18 7.80 -1.59 1.19
CA ILE A 18 7.13 -0.66 2.09
C ILE A 18 6.16 -1.42 2.99
N LEU A 19 6.30 -1.26 4.30
CA LEU A 19 5.31 -1.78 5.23
C LEU A 19 4.09 -0.85 5.25
N ALA A 20 2.91 -1.39 4.98
CA ALA A 20 1.66 -0.70 5.24
C ALA A 20 1.18 -1.04 6.67
N ALA A 21 1.33 -0.09 7.57
CA ALA A 21 0.92 -0.15 8.98
C ALA A 21 -0.11 0.96 9.29
N ASP A 22 -0.98 1.22 8.33
CA ASP A 22 -1.87 2.38 8.24
C ASP A 22 -3.35 2.05 8.44
N GLU A 23 -3.65 0.90 9.05
CA GLU A 23 -5.02 0.56 9.42
C GLU A 23 -5.57 1.61 10.40
N SER A 24 -6.80 2.10 10.13
CA SER A 24 -7.53 2.93 11.09
C SER A 24 -7.72 2.18 12.41
N ASN A 25 -7.97 2.93 13.50
CA ASN A 25 -8.16 2.34 14.83
C ASN A 25 -9.22 1.24 14.83
N GLU A 26 -10.35 1.48 14.16
CA GLU A 26 -11.42 0.47 13.99
C GLU A 26 -10.92 -0.74 13.20
N SER A 27 -10.27 -0.51 12.06
CA SER A 27 -9.74 -1.58 11.23
C SER A 27 -8.65 -2.38 11.94
N ALA A 28 -7.77 -1.74 12.69
CA ALA A 28 -6.75 -2.40 13.50
C ALA A 28 -7.39 -3.26 14.59
N ASN A 29 -8.40 -2.75 15.28
CA ASN A 29 -9.13 -3.51 16.28
C ASN A 29 -9.84 -4.73 15.67
N GLU A 30 -10.69 -4.52 14.65
CA GLU A 30 -11.57 -5.57 14.10
C GLU A 30 -10.82 -6.58 13.23
N LYS A 31 -9.82 -6.14 12.46
CA LYS A 31 -9.15 -6.97 11.46
C LYS A 31 -7.76 -7.47 11.89
N ARG A 32 -7.17 -6.90 12.95
CA ARG A 32 -5.86 -7.32 13.45
C ARG A 32 -5.94 -7.91 14.84
N LEU A 33 -6.42 -7.16 15.84
CA LEU A 33 -6.40 -7.61 17.23
C LEU A 33 -7.46 -8.68 17.54
N LYS A 34 -8.71 -8.41 17.21
CA LYS A 34 -9.86 -9.27 17.52
C LYS A 34 -9.77 -10.70 17.00
N PRO A 35 -9.30 -10.98 15.76
CA PRO A 35 -9.18 -12.35 15.26
C PRO A 35 -8.20 -13.22 16.06
N PHE A 36 -7.27 -12.61 16.77
CA PHE A 36 -6.28 -13.29 17.61
C PHE A 36 -6.62 -13.23 19.10
N GLY A 37 -7.83 -12.79 19.47
CA GLY A 37 -8.27 -12.71 20.85
C GLY A 37 -7.56 -11.66 21.68
N ILE A 38 -6.93 -10.68 21.04
CA ILE A 38 -6.19 -9.61 21.71
C ILE A 38 -7.18 -8.53 22.18
N GLU A 39 -7.01 -8.04 23.40
CA GLU A 39 -7.83 -6.97 23.95
C GLU A 39 -7.75 -5.72 23.06
N LEU A 40 -8.93 -5.14 22.78
CA LEU A 40 -9.01 -3.96 21.93
C LEU A 40 -8.69 -2.70 22.72
N GLY A 41 -7.91 -1.80 22.12
CA GLY A 41 -7.54 -0.55 22.77
C GLY A 41 -6.33 0.11 22.14
N GLU A 42 -6.12 1.37 22.52
CA GLU A 42 -5.02 2.17 22.00
C GLU A 42 -3.67 1.56 22.36
N GLU A 43 -3.50 1.09 23.62
CA GLU A 43 -2.22 0.54 24.08
C GLU A 43 -1.86 -0.75 23.31
N ASN A 44 -2.80 -1.67 23.08
CA ASN A 44 -2.50 -2.86 22.30
C ASN A 44 -2.25 -2.55 20.82
N ARG A 45 -2.88 -1.52 20.27
CA ARG A 45 -2.50 -1.01 18.94
C ARG A 45 -1.08 -0.44 18.95
N ARG A 46 -0.73 0.35 19.95
CA ARG A 46 0.63 0.90 20.11
C ARG A 46 1.69 -0.21 20.27
N VAL A 47 1.45 -1.18 21.13
CA VAL A 47 2.35 -2.33 21.33
C VAL A 47 2.52 -3.11 20.03
N PHE A 48 1.45 -3.32 19.29
CA PHE A 48 1.54 -3.97 17.98
C PHE A 48 2.36 -3.14 16.99
N ARG A 49 2.22 -1.81 16.97
CA ARG A 49 3.08 -0.93 16.16
C ARG A 49 4.53 -0.98 16.61
N ASP A 50 4.78 -0.95 17.91
CA ASP A 50 6.13 -1.09 18.49
C ASP A 50 6.79 -2.41 18.08
N LEU A 51 6.03 -3.52 18.17
CA LEU A 51 6.49 -4.82 17.72
C LEU A 51 6.98 -4.78 16.27
N LEU A 52 6.28 -4.12 15.37
CA LEU A 52 6.67 -4.04 13.97
C LEU A 52 7.81 -3.03 13.73
N LEU A 53 7.67 -1.80 14.26
CA LEU A 53 8.54 -0.67 13.90
C LEU A 53 9.85 -0.66 14.67
N ALA A 54 9.85 -1.14 15.92
CA ALA A 54 11.04 -1.20 16.75
C ALA A 54 11.87 -2.49 16.55
N THR A 55 11.39 -3.45 15.75
CA THR A 55 12.14 -4.68 15.47
C THR A 55 13.50 -4.32 14.84
N PRO A 56 14.62 -4.82 15.40
CA PRO A 56 15.95 -4.64 14.80
C PRO A 56 16.06 -5.31 13.43
N GLY A 57 16.76 -4.68 12.48
CA GLY A 57 17.05 -5.26 11.16
C GLY A 57 15.95 -5.06 10.12
N ILE A 58 14.82 -4.41 10.45
CA ILE A 58 13.76 -4.12 9.45
C ILE A 58 14.26 -3.20 8.33
N GLU A 59 15.23 -2.37 8.61
CA GLU A 59 15.91 -1.47 7.66
C GLU A 59 16.65 -2.20 6.54
N GLU A 60 16.91 -3.49 6.69
CA GLU A 60 17.47 -4.32 5.62
C GLU A 60 16.43 -4.65 4.54
N TYR A 61 15.15 -4.62 4.88
CA TYR A 61 14.03 -5.06 4.02
C TYR A 61 13.04 -3.95 3.68
N LEU A 62 13.05 -2.84 4.41
CA LEU A 62 12.08 -1.76 4.26
C LEU A 62 12.75 -0.45 3.88
N THR A 63 12.17 0.24 2.89
CA THR A 63 12.51 1.61 2.49
C THR A 63 11.59 2.63 3.12
N GLY A 64 10.34 2.25 3.41
CA GLY A 64 9.32 3.12 3.95
C GLY A 64 8.29 2.37 4.79
N VAL A 65 7.57 3.11 5.61
CA VAL A 65 6.42 2.63 6.38
C VAL A 65 5.28 3.62 6.24
N ILE A 66 4.10 3.14 5.84
CA ILE A 66 2.88 3.96 5.86
C ILE A 66 2.27 3.87 7.24
N LEU A 67 2.14 4.99 7.92
CA LEU A 67 1.57 5.09 9.26
C LEU A 67 0.10 5.54 9.21
N TYR A 68 -0.63 5.32 10.30
CA TYR A 68 -1.90 5.93 10.59
C TYR A 68 -1.72 7.11 11.54
N GLU A 69 -2.63 8.07 11.54
CA GLU A 69 -2.50 9.33 12.29
C GLU A 69 -2.27 9.12 13.80
N GLU A 70 -2.99 8.18 14.44
CA GLU A 70 -2.75 7.81 15.85
C GLU A 70 -1.28 7.47 16.11
N THR A 71 -0.64 6.74 15.20
CA THR A 71 0.74 6.29 15.34
C THR A 71 1.76 7.42 15.29
N LEU A 72 1.44 8.54 14.60
CA LEU A 72 2.30 9.74 14.60
C LEU A 72 2.47 10.33 16.00
N HIS A 73 1.45 10.23 16.85
CA HIS A 73 1.44 10.77 18.20
C HIS A 73 2.01 9.79 19.24
N GLN A 74 2.27 8.55 18.84
CA GLN A 74 2.72 7.49 19.74
C GLN A 74 4.24 7.34 19.75
N LYS A 75 4.71 6.63 20.76
CA LYS A 75 6.14 6.36 20.99
C LYS A 75 6.36 4.87 21.17
N SER A 76 7.58 4.46 20.87
CA SER A 76 8.08 3.12 21.20
C SER A 76 8.08 2.87 22.70
N THR A 77 8.26 1.63 23.09
CA THR A 77 8.45 1.25 24.51
C THR A 77 9.68 1.93 25.14
N GLU A 78 10.65 2.36 24.33
CA GLU A 78 11.82 3.13 24.78
C GLU A 78 11.56 4.65 24.84
N GLY A 79 10.35 5.10 24.54
CA GLY A 79 9.94 6.51 24.59
C GLY A 79 10.32 7.33 23.35
N ILE A 80 10.80 6.71 22.27
CA ILE A 80 11.17 7.37 21.01
C ILE A 80 9.93 7.51 20.13
N PRO A 81 9.59 8.70 19.58
CA PRO A 81 8.52 8.84 18.61
C PRO A 81 8.71 7.89 17.42
N PHE A 82 7.64 7.25 16.94
CA PHE A 82 7.78 6.25 15.87
C PHE A 82 8.35 6.80 14.56
N THR A 83 8.03 8.04 14.21
CA THR A 83 8.62 8.67 13.01
C THR A 83 10.12 8.90 13.16
N GLU A 84 10.56 9.33 14.34
CA GLU A 84 12.00 9.50 14.65
C GLU A 84 12.73 8.16 14.63
N LEU A 85 12.13 7.11 15.22
CA LEU A 85 12.67 5.75 15.23
C LEU A 85 12.90 5.23 13.79
N LEU A 86 11.93 5.47 12.87
CA LEU A 86 12.06 5.08 11.47
C LEU A 86 13.18 5.87 10.77
N ILE A 87 13.26 7.18 10.99
CA ILE A 87 14.32 8.04 10.43
C ILE A 87 15.71 7.57 10.90
N GLN A 88 15.87 7.25 12.19
CA GLN A 88 17.14 6.72 12.74
C GLN A 88 17.55 5.41 12.07
N LYS A 89 16.58 4.60 11.62
CA LYS A 89 16.81 3.37 10.84
C LYS A 89 17.02 3.61 9.33
N GLY A 90 16.96 4.85 8.86
CA GLY A 90 17.03 5.18 7.43
C GLY A 90 15.78 4.76 6.64
N ILE A 91 14.65 4.57 7.33
CA ILE A 91 13.35 4.24 6.73
C ILE A 91 12.52 5.51 6.61
N VAL A 92 11.95 5.78 5.44
CA VAL A 92 11.13 6.96 5.20
C VAL A 92 9.76 6.79 5.88
N PRO A 93 9.38 7.64 6.84
CA PRO A 93 8.04 7.64 7.38
C PRO A 93 7.05 8.21 6.37
N GLY A 94 5.94 7.51 6.14
CA GLY A 94 4.82 7.94 5.33
C GLY A 94 3.54 7.96 6.12
N ILE A 95 2.51 8.60 5.58
CA ILE A 95 1.21 8.76 6.26
C ILE A 95 0.03 8.52 5.31
N LYS A 96 -0.95 7.74 5.76
CA LYS A 96 -2.25 7.64 5.11
C LYS A 96 -3.05 8.92 5.35
N VAL A 97 -3.42 9.62 4.28
CA VAL A 97 -4.10 10.92 4.37
C VAL A 97 -5.55 10.90 3.92
N ASP A 98 -6.01 9.83 3.28
CA ASP A 98 -7.44 9.67 3.00
C ASP A 98 -8.24 9.47 4.30
N GLN A 99 -9.48 9.93 4.30
CA GLN A 99 -10.39 9.90 5.45
C GLN A 99 -11.53 8.88 5.26
N GLY A 100 -11.24 7.78 4.56
CA GLY A 100 -12.19 6.71 4.32
C GLY A 100 -13.12 6.96 3.13
N LEU A 101 -14.12 6.10 3.01
CA LEU A 101 -15.01 6.05 1.86
C LEU A 101 -16.34 6.78 2.14
N GLU A 102 -16.95 7.28 1.08
CA GLU A 102 -18.33 7.75 1.08
C GLU A 102 -19.07 7.18 -0.15
N PRO A 103 -20.41 7.02 -0.10
CA PRO A 103 -21.17 6.58 -1.26
C PRO A 103 -20.96 7.52 -2.46
N PHE A 104 -20.81 6.95 -3.66
CA PHE A 104 -20.78 7.74 -4.86
C PHE A 104 -22.22 8.16 -5.22
N PRO A 105 -22.55 9.48 -5.32
CA PRO A 105 -23.93 9.93 -5.51
C PRO A 105 -24.61 9.38 -6.78
N GLU A 106 -23.82 9.10 -7.82
CA GLU A 106 -24.30 8.60 -9.10
C GLU A 106 -24.44 7.08 -9.16
N SER A 107 -23.94 6.35 -8.14
CA SER A 107 -24.02 4.89 -8.05
C SER A 107 -24.04 4.43 -6.58
N LYS A 108 -25.18 3.93 -6.12
CA LYS A 108 -25.36 3.52 -4.72
C LYS A 108 -24.50 2.33 -4.27
N ASP A 109 -23.91 1.60 -5.22
CA ASP A 109 -23.11 0.39 -4.94
C ASP A 109 -21.61 0.66 -5.05
N GLU A 110 -21.22 1.89 -5.37
CA GLU A 110 -19.84 2.34 -5.51
C GLU A 110 -19.48 3.41 -4.48
N THR A 111 -18.21 3.61 -4.27
CA THR A 111 -17.70 4.57 -3.30
C THR A 111 -16.62 5.45 -3.92
N ILE A 112 -16.51 6.65 -3.37
CA ILE A 112 -15.42 7.58 -3.63
C ILE A 112 -14.73 7.88 -2.32
N THR A 113 -13.47 8.31 -2.39
CA THR A 113 -12.65 8.48 -1.20
C THR A 113 -12.64 9.92 -0.72
N LYS A 114 -12.82 10.13 0.60
CA LYS A 114 -12.81 11.43 1.27
C LYS A 114 -11.41 11.83 1.71
N GLY A 115 -11.23 13.15 1.98
CA GLY A 115 -10.04 13.65 2.68
C GLY A 115 -9.36 14.84 2.00
N LEU A 116 -9.91 15.39 0.90
CA LEU A 116 -9.35 16.57 0.24
C LEU A 116 -9.57 17.86 1.04
N ILE A 117 -10.67 17.95 1.79
CA ILE A 117 -10.97 19.13 2.61
C ILE A 117 -9.96 19.21 3.76
N GLY A 118 -9.28 20.36 3.92
CA GLY A 118 -8.26 20.57 4.94
C GLY A 118 -6.97 19.75 4.72
N LEU A 119 -6.79 19.18 3.53
CA LEU A 119 -5.59 18.39 3.22
C LEU A 119 -4.30 19.24 3.26
N PRO A 120 -4.21 20.45 2.66
CA PRO A 120 -2.97 21.25 2.67
C PRO A 120 -2.47 21.57 4.09
N GLU A 121 -3.39 21.88 5.01
CA GLU A 121 -3.07 22.15 6.42
C GLU A 121 -2.49 20.92 7.11
N ARG A 122 -3.12 19.75 6.94
CA ARG A 122 -2.63 18.48 7.49
C ARG A 122 -1.26 18.12 6.90
N LEU A 123 -1.06 18.27 5.59
CA LEU A 123 0.22 18.00 4.95
C LEU A 123 1.33 18.87 5.51
N THR A 124 1.03 20.15 5.78
CA THR A 124 1.99 21.08 6.39
C THR A 124 2.45 20.61 7.76
N ASP A 125 1.52 20.12 8.59
CA ASP A 125 1.85 19.57 9.91
C ASP A 125 2.65 18.27 9.81
N TYR A 126 2.25 17.35 8.93
CA TYR A 126 2.96 16.09 8.72
C TYR A 126 4.42 16.27 8.31
N VAL A 127 4.70 17.24 7.46
CA VAL A 127 6.08 17.56 7.08
C VAL A 127 6.85 18.21 8.23
N LYS A 128 6.28 19.24 8.86
CA LYS A 128 7.01 20.06 9.84
C LYS A 128 7.20 19.37 11.18
N THR A 129 6.18 18.68 11.65
CA THR A 129 6.15 18.07 12.99
C THR A 129 6.67 16.64 12.98
N TYR A 130 6.30 15.85 11.95
CA TYR A 130 6.57 14.41 11.91
C TYR A 130 7.60 14.01 10.85
N HIS A 131 8.08 14.95 10.05
CA HIS A 131 9.10 14.71 9.02
C HIS A 131 8.75 13.59 8.06
N THR A 132 7.46 13.45 7.71
CA THR A 132 7.01 12.46 6.74
C THR A 132 7.51 12.80 5.33
N GLY A 133 8.01 11.79 4.60
CA GLY A 133 8.56 11.97 3.25
C GLY A 133 7.59 11.61 2.14
N PHE A 134 6.55 10.82 2.44
CA PHE A 134 5.53 10.42 1.47
C PHE A 134 4.16 10.25 2.11
N THR A 135 3.14 10.21 1.27
CA THR A 135 1.77 9.99 1.72
C THR A 135 1.13 8.86 0.92
N LYS A 136 0.01 8.32 1.41
CA LYS A 136 -0.77 7.33 0.68
C LYS A 136 -2.25 7.69 0.72
N TRP A 137 -2.92 7.49 -0.44
CA TRP A 137 -4.37 7.64 -0.60
C TRP A 137 -4.94 6.46 -1.37
N ARG A 138 -5.91 5.77 -0.77
CA ARG A 138 -6.56 4.61 -1.33
C ARG A 138 -7.90 4.98 -1.97
N ALA A 139 -8.10 4.57 -3.21
CA ALA A 139 -9.40 4.56 -3.89
C ALA A 139 -9.81 3.11 -4.13
N VAL A 140 -11.09 2.79 -3.94
CA VAL A 140 -11.59 1.42 -3.99
C VAL A 140 -12.44 1.20 -5.23
N VAL A 141 -12.16 0.13 -5.95
CA VAL A 141 -12.89 -0.30 -7.14
C VAL A 141 -13.54 -1.66 -6.88
N LYS A 142 -14.87 -1.69 -6.87
CA LYS A 142 -15.66 -2.93 -6.75
C LYS A 142 -15.94 -3.51 -8.13
N ILE A 143 -15.76 -4.82 -8.28
CA ILE A 143 -16.11 -5.54 -9.51
C ILE A 143 -17.40 -6.35 -9.27
N GLU A 144 -18.42 -6.13 -10.11
CA GLU A 144 -19.65 -6.90 -10.07
C GLU A 144 -20.17 -7.17 -11.49
N GLY A 145 -19.85 -8.33 -12.02
CA GLY A 145 -20.15 -8.70 -13.42
C GLY A 145 -19.60 -7.69 -14.41
N THR A 146 -20.45 -7.27 -15.36
CA THR A 146 -20.15 -6.18 -16.30
C THR A 146 -20.71 -4.84 -15.83
N ARG A 147 -21.49 -4.81 -14.73
CA ARG A 147 -22.17 -3.63 -14.22
C ARG A 147 -21.23 -2.67 -13.49
N LEU A 148 -20.31 -3.21 -12.70
CA LEU A 148 -19.34 -2.43 -11.91
C LEU A 148 -17.90 -2.85 -12.22
N PRO A 149 -16.97 -1.90 -12.16
CA PRO A 149 -17.18 -0.48 -11.87
C PRO A 149 -17.84 0.27 -13.01
N THR A 150 -18.43 1.44 -12.72
CA THR A 150 -18.85 2.41 -13.74
C THR A 150 -17.67 3.30 -14.13
N ALA A 151 -17.62 3.73 -15.39
CA ALA A 151 -16.60 4.68 -15.86
C ALA A 151 -16.63 6.00 -15.09
N GLN A 152 -17.81 6.43 -14.63
CA GLN A 152 -17.97 7.64 -13.82
C GLN A 152 -17.28 7.49 -12.44
N ALA A 153 -17.44 6.36 -11.77
CA ALA A 153 -16.81 6.12 -10.47
C ALA A 153 -15.29 6.00 -10.59
N ILE A 154 -14.79 5.33 -11.64
CA ILE A 154 -13.35 5.27 -11.94
C ILE A 154 -12.79 6.69 -12.14
N HIS A 155 -13.46 7.49 -12.98
CA HIS A 155 -13.00 8.85 -13.30
C HIS A 155 -13.05 9.78 -12.07
N GLU A 156 -14.11 9.74 -11.25
CA GLU A 156 -14.20 10.57 -10.04
C GLU A 156 -13.11 10.21 -9.02
N ASN A 157 -12.84 8.92 -8.80
CA ASN A 157 -11.74 8.50 -7.95
C ASN A 157 -10.37 8.90 -8.52
N ALA A 158 -10.17 8.83 -9.84
CA ALA A 158 -8.95 9.28 -10.51
C ALA A 158 -8.74 10.80 -10.32
N LYS A 159 -9.79 11.62 -10.45
CA LYS A 159 -9.73 13.08 -10.17
C LYS A 159 -9.32 13.36 -8.73
N ARG A 160 -9.90 12.67 -7.76
CA ARG A 160 -9.55 12.83 -6.35
C ARG A 160 -8.12 12.43 -6.08
N LEU A 161 -7.62 11.35 -6.68
CA LEU A 161 -6.23 10.93 -6.61
C LEU A 161 -5.28 11.97 -7.23
N ALA A 162 -5.65 12.58 -8.35
CA ALA A 162 -4.84 13.61 -8.98
C ALA A 162 -4.79 14.91 -8.16
N GLN A 163 -5.93 15.36 -7.64
CA GLN A 163 -5.99 16.52 -6.73
C GLN A 163 -5.16 16.28 -5.47
N TYR A 164 -5.30 15.11 -4.86
CA TYR A 164 -4.47 14.69 -3.73
C TYR A 164 -2.98 14.73 -4.07
N ALA A 165 -2.58 14.09 -5.18
CA ALA A 165 -1.17 14.00 -5.58
C ALA A 165 -0.55 15.38 -5.78
N LEU A 166 -1.27 16.29 -6.44
CA LEU A 166 -0.83 17.67 -6.66
C LEU A 166 -0.60 18.42 -5.34
N GLU A 167 -1.52 18.33 -4.38
CA GLU A 167 -1.36 18.99 -3.08
C GLU A 167 -0.20 18.40 -2.27
N VAL A 168 0.02 17.08 -2.35
CA VAL A 168 1.15 16.41 -1.71
C VAL A 168 2.50 16.88 -2.28
N GLN A 169 2.61 16.97 -3.60
CA GLN A 169 3.83 17.48 -4.26
C GLN A 169 4.11 18.93 -3.90
N LYS A 170 3.09 19.79 -3.86
CA LYS A 170 3.21 21.17 -3.37
C LYS A 170 3.71 21.25 -1.92
N ALA A 171 3.34 20.29 -1.09
CA ALA A 171 3.80 20.22 0.30
C ALA A 171 5.23 19.65 0.44
N GLY A 172 5.86 19.19 -0.64
CA GLY A 172 7.22 18.65 -0.63
C GLY A 172 7.32 17.18 -0.24
N MET A 173 6.24 16.40 -0.46
CA MET A 173 6.19 14.95 -0.23
C MET A 173 5.87 14.18 -1.51
N VAL A 174 6.17 12.89 -1.51
CA VAL A 174 5.85 11.97 -2.62
C VAL A 174 4.45 11.41 -2.43
N PRO A 175 3.50 11.59 -3.36
CA PRO A 175 2.21 10.93 -3.32
C PRO A 175 2.31 9.47 -3.76
N MET A 176 1.75 8.56 -2.97
CA MET A 176 1.48 7.18 -3.36
C MET A 176 -0.01 7.06 -3.67
N VAL A 177 -0.34 6.91 -4.95
CA VAL A 177 -1.71 6.72 -5.42
C VAL A 177 -2.07 5.23 -5.41
N GLU A 178 -3.18 4.86 -4.74
CA GLU A 178 -3.57 3.46 -4.53
C GLU A 178 -4.98 3.19 -5.09
N PRO A 179 -5.14 2.98 -6.41
CA PRO A 179 -6.36 2.43 -6.97
C PRO A 179 -6.40 0.91 -6.69
N GLU A 180 -7.18 0.51 -5.70
CA GLU A 180 -7.31 -0.89 -5.29
C GLU A 180 -8.57 -1.53 -5.84
N MET A 181 -8.43 -2.60 -6.62
CA MET A 181 -9.53 -3.50 -6.93
C MET A 181 -9.81 -4.43 -5.74
N LEU A 182 -11.06 -4.46 -5.29
CA LEU A 182 -11.46 -5.38 -4.23
C LEU A 182 -11.40 -6.83 -4.72
N LEU A 183 -10.82 -7.70 -3.89
CA LEU A 183 -10.79 -9.14 -4.13
C LEU A 183 -12.16 -9.81 -3.94
N ASP A 184 -13.06 -9.12 -3.22
CA ASP A 184 -14.43 -9.62 -2.99
C ASP A 184 -15.20 -9.78 -4.31
N GLY A 185 -15.99 -10.84 -4.40
CA GLY A 185 -16.83 -11.11 -5.57
C GLY A 185 -16.43 -12.34 -6.37
N THR A 186 -17.17 -12.57 -7.46
CA THR A 186 -17.07 -13.76 -8.33
C THR A 186 -16.49 -13.45 -9.70
N HIS A 187 -15.78 -12.32 -9.86
CA HIS A 187 -15.19 -11.94 -11.13
C HIS A 187 -14.04 -12.86 -11.53
N SER A 188 -13.93 -13.10 -12.83
CA SER A 188 -12.79 -13.83 -13.39
C SER A 188 -11.53 -12.96 -13.42
N ARG A 189 -10.36 -13.59 -13.50
CA ARG A 189 -9.07 -12.91 -13.70
C ARG A 189 -9.08 -12.03 -14.96
N MET A 190 -9.70 -12.49 -16.05
CA MET A 190 -9.85 -11.68 -17.27
C MET A 190 -10.66 -10.42 -17.03
N ARG A 191 -11.76 -10.50 -16.24
CA ARG A 191 -12.54 -9.31 -15.87
C ARG A 191 -11.73 -8.37 -14.97
N ALA A 192 -10.96 -8.91 -14.05
CA ALA A 192 -10.04 -8.11 -13.23
C ALA A 192 -8.99 -7.38 -14.11
N LYS A 193 -8.45 -8.07 -15.13
CA LYS A 193 -7.53 -7.47 -16.11
C LYS A 193 -8.16 -6.28 -16.84
N GLU A 194 -9.36 -6.45 -17.40
CA GLU A 194 -10.10 -5.38 -18.07
C GLU A 194 -10.30 -4.17 -17.17
N VAL A 195 -10.80 -4.40 -15.96
CA VAL A 195 -11.07 -3.34 -14.97
C VAL A 195 -9.81 -2.62 -14.55
N LEU A 196 -8.71 -3.35 -14.31
CA LEU A 196 -7.45 -2.72 -13.94
C LEU A 196 -6.88 -1.89 -15.07
N THR A 197 -6.98 -2.37 -16.32
CA THR A 197 -6.55 -1.63 -17.52
C THR A 197 -7.29 -0.30 -17.64
N GLU A 198 -8.63 -0.34 -17.51
CA GLU A 198 -9.46 0.87 -17.57
C GLU A 198 -9.14 1.82 -16.40
N THR A 199 -9.00 1.28 -15.19
CA THR A 199 -8.72 2.06 -13.97
C THR A 199 -7.37 2.77 -14.05
N LEU A 200 -6.30 2.05 -14.41
CA LEU A 200 -4.96 2.62 -14.49
C LEU A 200 -4.83 3.57 -15.68
N GLY A 201 -5.37 3.21 -16.85
CA GLY A 201 -5.37 4.10 -18.02
C GLY A 201 -6.05 5.43 -17.73
N THR A 202 -7.23 5.39 -17.10
CA THR A 202 -7.95 6.60 -16.67
C THR A 202 -7.15 7.39 -15.64
N LEU A 203 -6.56 6.71 -14.64
CA LEU A 203 -5.77 7.38 -13.60
C LEU A 203 -4.56 8.10 -14.20
N MET A 204 -3.77 7.44 -15.04
CA MET A 204 -2.57 8.05 -15.63
C MET A 204 -2.92 9.27 -16.49
N GLN A 205 -3.97 9.19 -17.30
CA GLN A 205 -4.45 10.33 -18.08
C GLN A 205 -4.89 11.51 -17.18
N VAL A 206 -5.65 11.23 -16.12
CA VAL A 206 -6.14 12.28 -15.21
C VAL A 206 -5.01 12.89 -14.38
N LEU A 207 -3.99 12.12 -13.98
CA LEU A 207 -2.79 12.66 -13.34
C LEU A 207 -2.06 13.65 -14.26
N GLU A 208 -1.88 13.29 -15.53
CA GLU A 208 -1.27 14.15 -16.55
C GLU A 208 -2.08 15.42 -16.80
N ASP A 209 -3.40 15.30 -16.98
CA ASP A 209 -4.33 16.44 -17.19
C ASP A 209 -4.30 17.44 -16.01
N HIS A 210 -3.99 16.97 -14.80
CA HIS A 210 -3.84 17.81 -13.60
C HIS A 210 -2.41 18.31 -13.40
N ALA A 211 -1.50 18.09 -14.36
CA ALA A 211 -0.10 18.48 -14.30
C ALA A 211 0.64 17.96 -13.03
N VAL A 212 0.30 16.74 -12.58
CA VAL A 212 1.05 16.05 -11.53
C VAL A 212 2.41 15.64 -12.09
N ASP A 213 3.48 15.89 -11.34
CA ASP A 213 4.82 15.43 -11.73
C ASP A 213 4.91 13.90 -11.60
N MET A 214 4.77 13.22 -12.74
CA MET A 214 4.78 11.76 -12.80
C MET A 214 6.13 11.14 -12.42
N THR A 215 7.22 11.92 -12.41
CA THR A 215 8.55 11.45 -11.97
C THR A 215 8.70 11.41 -10.45
N ALA A 216 7.69 11.90 -9.73
CA ALA A 216 7.62 11.93 -8.27
C ALA A 216 6.31 11.33 -7.73
N VAL A 217 5.75 10.32 -8.42
CA VAL A 217 4.55 9.56 -7.99
C VAL A 217 4.90 8.09 -7.82
N ILE A 218 4.47 7.47 -6.74
CA ILE A 218 4.52 6.01 -6.59
C ILE A 218 3.11 5.45 -6.88
N LEU A 219 3.05 4.47 -7.79
CA LEU A 219 1.83 3.70 -8.01
C LEU A 219 1.79 2.52 -7.05
N LYS A 220 0.74 2.44 -6.23
CA LYS A 220 0.41 1.23 -5.48
C LYS A 220 -0.83 0.60 -6.08
N THR A 221 -0.76 -0.68 -6.46
CA THR A 221 -1.85 -1.31 -7.21
C THR A 221 -2.08 -2.77 -6.84
N SER A 222 -3.24 -3.29 -7.25
CA SER A 222 -3.59 -4.70 -7.14
C SER A 222 -2.84 -5.53 -8.18
N MET A 223 -2.63 -6.80 -7.88
CA MET A 223 -2.30 -7.81 -8.87
C MET A 223 -3.58 -8.27 -9.57
N VAL A 224 -3.50 -8.73 -10.80
CA VAL A 224 -4.65 -9.25 -11.56
C VAL A 224 -4.95 -10.68 -11.09
N VAL A 225 -6.00 -10.84 -10.28
CA VAL A 225 -6.42 -12.12 -9.71
C VAL A 225 -7.93 -12.31 -9.83
N SER A 226 -8.39 -13.55 -9.80
CA SER A 226 -9.81 -13.88 -9.73
C SER A 226 -10.40 -13.46 -8.38
N GLY A 227 -11.68 -13.11 -8.36
CA GLY A 227 -12.40 -12.80 -7.12
C GLY A 227 -12.42 -13.99 -6.17
N LYS A 228 -12.28 -13.72 -4.86
CA LYS A 228 -12.15 -14.79 -3.85
C LYS A 228 -13.35 -15.72 -3.77
N ASP A 229 -14.55 -15.21 -4.10
CA ASP A 229 -15.80 -15.98 -4.01
C ASP A 229 -15.97 -16.95 -5.18
N THR A 230 -15.06 -16.93 -6.16
CA THR A 230 -14.96 -17.99 -7.20
C THR A 230 -14.42 -19.30 -6.64
N GLY A 231 -13.70 -19.26 -5.52
CA GLY A 231 -12.93 -20.39 -4.98
C GLY A 231 -11.70 -20.77 -5.83
N LYS A 232 -11.45 -20.06 -6.94
CA LYS A 232 -10.29 -20.32 -7.80
C LYS A 232 -9.04 -19.59 -7.26
N ILE A 233 -7.92 -20.31 -7.26
CA ILE A 233 -6.59 -19.74 -7.04
C ILE A 233 -5.88 -19.76 -8.39
N ASP A 234 -5.60 -18.58 -8.93
CA ASP A 234 -4.83 -18.44 -10.16
C ASP A 234 -3.37 -18.80 -9.92
N SER A 235 -2.69 -19.38 -10.92
CA SER A 235 -1.25 -19.64 -10.81
C SER A 235 -0.44 -18.35 -10.81
N PRO A 236 0.71 -18.31 -10.12
CA PRO A 236 1.57 -17.13 -10.12
C PRO A 236 1.98 -16.66 -11.52
N GLU A 237 2.17 -17.59 -12.45
CA GLU A 237 2.52 -17.30 -13.85
C GLU A 237 1.37 -16.59 -14.58
N GLU A 238 0.14 -17.06 -14.41
CA GLU A 238 -1.05 -16.42 -14.97
C GLU A 238 -1.24 -15.01 -14.41
N VAL A 239 -1.05 -14.83 -13.09
CA VAL A 239 -1.13 -13.53 -12.42
C VAL A 239 -0.04 -12.59 -12.93
N ALA A 240 1.19 -13.09 -13.10
CA ALA A 240 2.31 -12.30 -13.57
C ALA A 240 2.08 -11.82 -15.01
N GLU A 241 1.66 -12.72 -15.91
CA GLU A 241 1.39 -12.39 -17.31
C GLU A 241 0.37 -11.27 -17.44
N ASP A 242 -0.78 -11.41 -16.78
CA ASP A 242 -1.85 -10.43 -16.91
C ASP A 242 -1.54 -9.13 -16.16
N THR A 243 -0.91 -9.20 -14.98
CA THR A 243 -0.53 -8.00 -14.22
C THR A 243 0.50 -7.18 -15.00
N LEU A 244 1.57 -7.82 -15.48
CA LEU A 244 2.61 -7.11 -16.20
C LEU A 244 2.10 -6.55 -17.54
N SER A 245 1.25 -7.29 -18.26
CA SER A 245 0.62 -6.80 -19.49
C SER A 245 -0.13 -5.49 -19.22
N VAL A 246 -0.97 -5.44 -18.17
CA VAL A 246 -1.71 -4.21 -17.81
C VAL A 246 -0.76 -3.06 -17.50
N LEU A 247 0.28 -3.29 -16.70
CA LEU A 247 1.23 -2.24 -16.36
C LEU A 247 1.98 -1.69 -17.57
N MET A 248 2.43 -2.57 -18.47
CA MET A 248 3.13 -2.18 -19.71
C MET A 248 2.24 -1.40 -20.66
N ASP A 249 0.93 -1.69 -20.67
CA ASP A 249 -0.04 -1.02 -21.53
C ASP A 249 -0.49 0.34 -20.99
N THR A 250 -0.42 0.57 -19.67
CA THR A 250 -1.09 1.72 -19.04
C THR A 250 -0.17 2.67 -18.29
N VAL A 251 0.95 2.21 -17.74
CA VAL A 251 1.79 3.03 -16.85
C VAL A 251 2.96 3.65 -17.61
N PRO A 252 3.13 4.99 -17.61
CA PRO A 252 4.26 5.64 -18.25
C PRO A 252 5.60 5.21 -17.65
N ALA A 253 6.62 5.01 -18.50
CA ALA A 253 7.97 4.60 -18.08
C ALA A 253 8.68 5.62 -17.15
N LEU A 254 8.18 6.86 -17.11
CA LEU A 254 8.74 7.92 -16.24
C LEU A 254 8.32 7.80 -14.77
N VAL A 255 7.31 6.98 -14.44
CA VAL A 255 6.93 6.70 -13.04
C VAL A 255 8.10 6.02 -12.32
N PRO A 256 8.54 6.50 -11.14
CA PRO A 256 9.74 6.00 -10.46
C PRO A 256 9.67 4.53 -10.06
N GLY A 257 8.48 4.00 -9.79
CA GLY A 257 8.28 2.61 -9.43
C GLY A 257 6.85 2.26 -9.04
N ILE A 258 6.61 0.97 -8.97
CA ILE A 258 5.28 0.40 -8.70
C ILE A 258 5.40 -0.54 -7.50
N VAL A 259 4.48 -0.40 -6.55
CA VAL A 259 4.40 -1.28 -5.38
C VAL A 259 3.07 -2.03 -5.40
N PHE A 260 3.09 -3.32 -5.08
CA PHE A 260 1.88 -4.12 -5.04
C PHE A 260 1.30 -4.17 -3.63
N LEU A 261 -0.03 -4.07 -3.53
CA LEU A 261 -0.75 -4.44 -2.33
C LEU A 261 -1.01 -5.96 -2.32
N SER A 262 -1.25 -6.55 -1.15
CA SER A 262 -1.59 -7.98 -1.05
C SER A 262 -3.08 -8.27 -1.28
N GLY A 263 -3.96 -7.26 -1.15
CA GLY A 263 -5.37 -7.26 -1.58
C GLY A 263 -6.23 -8.40 -1.04
N GLY A 264 -5.93 -8.92 0.16
CA GLY A 264 -6.68 -10.04 0.73
C GLY A 264 -6.15 -11.43 0.37
N GLN A 265 -5.14 -11.57 -0.47
CA GLN A 265 -4.42 -12.81 -0.70
C GLN A 265 -3.76 -13.32 0.59
N SER A 266 -3.51 -14.63 0.71
CA SER A 266 -2.68 -15.15 1.80
C SER A 266 -1.24 -14.63 1.68
N PRO A 267 -0.47 -14.59 2.78
CA PRO A 267 0.93 -14.16 2.75
C PRO A 267 1.77 -14.91 1.71
N ASP A 268 1.60 -16.23 1.60
CA ASP A 268 2.36 -17.06 0.67
C ASP A 268 1.91 -16.84 -0.79
N GLN A 269 0.60 -16.70 -1.04
CA GLN A 269 0.10 -16.41 -2.38
C GLN A 269 0.58 -15.04 -2.88
N ALA A 270 0.50 -14.00 -2.04
CA ALA A 270 0.98 -12.67 -2.40
C ALA A 270 2.49 -12.68 -2.69
N THR A 271 3.27 -13.47 -1.93
CA THR A 271 4.73 -13.60 -2.12
C THR A 271 5.04 -14.36 -3.41
N ALA A 272 4.34 -15.47 -3.71
CA ALA A 272 4.54 -16.25 -4.93
C ALA A 272 4.18 -15.44 -6.18
N ASN A 273 3.07 -14.71 -6.15
CA ASN A 273 2.66 -13.82 -7.25
C ASN A 273 3.69 -12.70 -7.47
N LEU A 274 4.19 -12.08 -6.39
CA LEU A 274 5.22 -11.05 -6.47
C LEU A 274 6.51 -11.61 -7.12
N ALA A 275 6.96 -12.82 -6.74
CA ALA A 275 8.12 -13.47 -7.31
C ALA A 275 7.96 -13.69 -8.82
N ALA A 276 6.82 -14.23 -9.24
CA ALA A 276 6.53 -14.48 -10.66
C ALA A 276 6.48 -13.17 -11.47
N ILE A 277 5.83 -12.12 -10.93
CA ILE A 277 5.77 -10.78 -11.55
C ILE A 277 7.19 -10.20 -11.69
N SER A 278 7.99 -10.25 -10.62
CA SER A 278 9.36 -9.70 -10.60
C SER A 278 10.27 -10.40 -11.61
N LYS A 279 10.18 -11.73 -11.70
CA LYS A 279 10.90 -12.53 -12.68
C LYS A 279 10.50 -12.14 -14.11
N LEU A 280 9.22 -12.15 -14.42
CA LEU A 280 8.70 -11.82 -15.75
C LEU A 280 9.03 -10.36 -16.15
N ALA A 281 9.00 -9.43 -15.21
CA ALA A 281 9.36 -8.04 -15.45
C ALA A 281 10.83 -7.89 -15.85
N LYS A 282 11.75 -8.64 -15.24
CA LYS A 282 13.15 -8.69 -15.62
C LYS A 282 13.32 -9.27 -17.03
N GLU A 283 12.66 -10.39 -17.33
CA GLU A 283 12.69 -11.03 -18.64
C GLU A 283 12.18 -10.11 -19.76
N ARG A 284 11.16 -9.31 -19.49
CA ARG A 284 10.56 -8.36 -20.45
C ARG A 284 11.15 -6.96 -20.40
N THR A 285 12.15 -6.73 -19.58
CA THR A 285 12.81 -5.43 -19.42
C THR A 285 11.79 -4.32 -19.09
N ALA A 286 10.93 -4.58 -18.11
CA ALA A 286 9.98 -3.58 -17.64
C ALA A 286 10.72 -2.31 -17.13
N PRO A 287 10.23 -1.11 -17.46
CA PRO A 287 10.98 0.12 -17.19
C PRO A 287 11.02 0.53 -15.72
N TRP A 288 10.20 -0.08 -14.86
CA TRP A 288 10.08 0.30 -13.46
C TRP A 288 10.66 -0.74 -12.50
N PRO A 289 11.24 -0.33 -11.38
CA PRO A 289 11.34 -1.17 -10.20
C PRO A 289 9.95 -1.60 -9.74
N LEU A 290 9.79 -2.90 -9.48
CA LEU A 290 8.57 -3.48 -8.92
C LEU A 290 8.87 -4.01 -7.53
N THR A 291 8.05 -3.65 -6.53
CA THR A 291 8.23 -4.13 -5.17
C THR A 291 6.91 -4.27 -4.43
N PHE A 292 6.92 -4.50 -3.14
CA PHE A 292 5.74 -4.68 -2.31
C PHE A 292 5.42 -3.46 -1.44
N SER A 293 4.12 -3.27 -1.17
CA SER A 293 3.61 -2.46 -0.06
C SER A 293 2.50 -3.24 0.64
N PHE A 294 2.91 -4.25 1.39
CA PHE A 294 1.99 -5.17 2.04
C PHE A 294 1.64 -4.73 3.45
N ALA A 295 0.38 -4.98 3.86
CA ALA A 295 -0.11 -4.88 5.22
C ALA A 295 -0.19 -6.28 5.84
N ARG A 296 -1.35 -6.92 5.74
CA ARG A 296 -1.61 -8.22 6.36
C ARG A 296 -0.56 -9.27 6.02
N ALA A 297 -0.16 -9.36 4.77
CA ALA A 297 0.80 -10.37 4.31
C ALA A 297 2.19 -10.28 4.98
N LEU A 298 2.53 -9.15 5.60
CA LEU A 298 3.74 -9.01 6.43
C LEU A 298 3.46 -9.18 7.92
N GLN A 299 2.26 -8.84 8.39
CA GLN A 299 1.94 -8.68 9.80
C GLN A 299 1.33 -9.94 10.43
N GLU A 300 0.69 -10.81 9.62
CA GLU A 300 -0.20 -11.89 10.10
C GLU A 300 0.53 -12.93 10.98
N GLU A 301 1.73 -13.32 10.61
CA GLU A 301 2.51 -14.29 11.40
C GLU A 301 3.01 -13.68 12.71
N ALA A 302 3.47 -12.43 12.66
CA ALA A 302 3.95 -11.74 13.86
C ALA A 302 2.83 -11.55 14.89
N ILE A 303 1.64 -11.11 14.47
CA ILE A 303 0.53 -10.93 15.40
C ILE A 303 0.00 -12.26 15.95
N ALA A 304 -0.01 -13.32 15.12
CA ALA A 304 -0.39 -14.66 15.55
C ALA A 304 0.54 -15.22 16.64
N VAL A 305 1.85 -14.98 16.52
CA VAL A 305 2.84 -15.36 17.51
C VAL A 305 2.72 -14.49 18.76
N TRP A 306 2.58 -13.18 18.60
CA TRP A 306 2.43 -12.26 19.72
C TRP A 306 1.21 -12.59 20.59
N ALA A 307 0.04 -12.76 19.96
CA ALA A 307 -1.24 -13.06 20.62
C ALA A 307 -1.55 -12.17 21.85
N GLY A 308 -1.07 -10.92 21.85
CA GLY A 308 -1.27 -9.95 22.93
C GLY A 308 -0.46 -10.20 24.22
N LYS A 309 0.58 -11.03 24.17
CA LYS A 309 1.38 -11.40 25.32
C LYS A 309 2.79 -10.86 25.22
N ASP A 310 3.24 -10.13 26.25
CA ASP A 310 4.56 -9.48 26.26
C ASP A 310 5.69 -10.49 26.17
N GLU A 311 5.55 -11.66 26.78
CA GLU A 311 6.54 -12.74 26.72
C GLU A 311 6.77 -13.28 25.31
N ASN A 312 5.82 -13.08 24.39
CA ASN A 312 5.91 -13.53 23.00
C ASN A 312 6.55 -12.48 22.07
N ILE A 313 6.78 -11.24 22.51
CA ILE A 313 7.32 -10.16 21.66
C ILE A 313 8.62 -10.57 20.95
N PRO A 314 9.62 -11.20 21.62
CA PRO A 314 10.84 -11.62 20.92
C PRO A 314 10.56 -12.58 19.77
N ALA A 315 9.77 -13.62 19.99
CA ALA A 315 9.43 -14.61 18.96
C ALA A 315 8.59 -14.00 17.82
N ALA A 316 7.71 -13.05 18.14
CA ALA A 316 6.91 -12.34 17.15
C ALA A 316 7.77 -11.44 16.25
N ARG A 317 8.80 -10.79 16.81
CA ARG A 317 9.80 -10.02 16.05
C ARG A 317 10.61 -10.92 15.11
N GLU A 318 11.02 -12.10 15.56
CA GLU A 318 11.68 -13.10 14.71
C GLU A 318 10.80 -13.54 13.56
N ALA A 319 9.51 -13.84 13.83
CA ALA A 319 8.54 -14.18 12.78
C ALA A 319 8.35 -13.04 11.75
N PHE A 320 8.32 -11.79 12.21
CA PHE A 320 8.22 -10.63 11.34
C PHE A 320 9.44 -10.49 10.42
N ILE A 321 10.66 -10.60 10.96
CA ILE A 321 11.91 -10.56 10.17
C ILE A 321 11.95 -11.72 9.16
N ALA A 322 11.58 -12.93 9.58
CA ALA A 322 11.53 -14.08 8.68
C ALA A 322 10.56 -13.84 7.49
N ARG A 323 9.41 -13.24 7.74
CA ARG A 323 8.45 -12.87 6.69
C ARG A 323 8.97 -11.76 5.79
N LEU A 324 9.57 -10.71 6.33
CA LEU A 324 10.20 -9.63 5.55
C LEU A 324 11.28 -10.20 4.63
N LYS A 325 12.16 -11.03 5.15
CA LYS A 325 13.21 -11.69 4.38
C LYS A 325 12.63 -12.51 3.22
N LYS A 326 11.64 -13.37 3.49
CA LYS A 326 10.97 -14.20 2.49
C LYS A 326 10.37 -13.38 1.34
N VAL A 327 9.73 -12.25 1.65
CA VAL A 327 9.13 -11.37 0.64
C VAL A 327 10.20 -10.59 -0.12
N SER A 328 11.27 -10.15 0.53
CA SER A 328 12.39 -9.46 -0.14
C SER A 328 13.15 -10.42 -1.08
N GLU A 329 13.35 -11.68 -0.69
CA GLU A 329 13.95 -12.71 -1.56
C GLU A 329 13.12 -12.97 -2.83
N ALA A 330 11.79 -12.83 -2.74
CA ALA A 330 10.89 -12.96 -3.90
C ALA A 330 11.13 -11.88 -4.98
N LEU A 331 11.69 -10.72 -4.61
CA LEU A 331 12.07 -9.67 -5.57
C LEU A 331 13.37 -10.00 -6.33
N ALA A 332 14.19 -10.90 -5.80
CA ALA A 332 15.45 -11.30 -6.40
C ALA A 332 15.30 -12.43 -7.44
N ALA A 333 14.14 -13.09 -7.46
CA ALA A 333 13.82 -14.25 -8.32
C ALA A 333 13.94 -14.01 -9.83
#